data_cafa21b1f4c627769d71fcaca31502a7
#
_entry.id   cafa21b1f4c627769d71fcaca31502a7
#
_cell.length_a   1.000
_cell.length_b   1.000
_cell.length_c   1.000
_cell.angle_alpha   90.00
_cell.angle_beta   90.00
_cell.angle_gamma   90.00
#
_symmetry.space_group_name_H-M   'P 1'
#
loop_
_entity.id
_entity.type
_entity.pdbx_description
1 polymer ?
#
loop_
_entity_poly.entity_id
_entity_poly.type
_entity_poly.pdbx_seq_one_letter_code
_entity_poly.pdbx_strand_id
1 'polypeptide(L)'
;MADYLYELLAPQLDPTTNAPSDLRSPEHNPTTAQYLNRLPTLSLQALQTTEPQSLTQSSHSTLLSLQALSNRSHKAFVTSADHLSNLRTTIPQLTRDAQALRDSIPKLDEEAVLFSSKYSRATENVSLERRKKVMQLARNVDRLSDILELPTLLSTAVSSAAASSGGTGSSASTTYSTALDLYAHIKRLQTLYPDSPLIKDVVMQADEAMKDMTSNLTAGLRMQNLRLAAAMRTVGWLRRVAPELENLYNDGGTTSGEGAFGAVFLICRLANLVSMLEALDPLRELADQETQRRLHKTDKPNSATATWSDGHQTEKYLKRYIEIFREQSFAIVSLYRNIFSPDQSESELAVAGLRGIDSRVKAVASKSARAEIPFQRLPSALATFPMQLVELLADTLRTYLPNVRDKSSRESLLTQVLYCAASLGRLGGDFGMILTELGDEQDEDDDDDLAYVWEEVTRKHRALAGRLEQLTGGGTTTGPSSKGTLRVASPA
;
A
#
# COMPACT_ATOMS: atom_id res chain seq x y z
N MET A 1 30.26 -41.63 38.04
CA MET A 1 30.67 -40.38 38.69
C MET A 1 29.47 -39.55 39.14
N ALA A 2 28.52 -39.27 38.27
CA ALA A 2 27.34 -38.46 38.62
C ALA A 2 26.50 -39.04 39.77
N ASP A 3 26.31 -40.36 39.81
CA ASP A 3 25.50 -41.05 40.84
C ASP A 3 26.18 -41.00 42.20
N TYR A 4 27.48 -41.19 42.24
CA TYR A 4 28.29 -41.09 43.46
C TYR A 4 28.30 -39.67 44.04
N LEU A 5 28.41 -38.65 43.18
CA LEU A 5 28.32 -37.27 43.61
C LEU A 5 26.92 -36.88 44.05
N TYR A 6 25.91 -37.45 43.41
CA TYR A 6 24.52 -37.22 43.81
C TYR A 6 24.23 -37.81 45.23
N GLU A 7 24.72 -39.03 45.50
CA GLU A 7 24.55 -39.69 46.78
C GLU A 7 25.23 -38.92 47.92
N LEU A 8 26.41 -38.33 47.65
CA LEU A 8 27.12 -37.47 48.60
C LEU A 8 26.40 -36.14 48.86
N LEU A 9 25.73 -35.56 47.86
CA LEU A 9 25.05 -34.27 47.96
C LEU A 9 23.61 -34.41 48.42
N ALA A 10 22.99 -35.56 48.24
CA ALA A 10 21.59 -35.82 48.59
C ALA A 10 21.20 -35.42 50.02
N PRO A 11 22.01 -35.69 51.05
CA PRO A 11 21.69 -35.34 52.45
C PRO A 11 21.79 -33.82 52.70
N GLN A 12 22.39 -33.03 51.82
CA GLN A 12 22.56 -31.58 51.91
C GLN A 12 21.46 -30.82 51.17
N LEU A 13 20.65 -31.51 50.36
CA LEU A 13 19.57 -30.91 49.60
C LEU A 13 18.35 -30.69 50.51
N ASP A 14 17.92 -29.46 50.64
CA ASP A 14 16.76 -29.06 51.46
C ASP A 14 15.48 -29.84 51.14
N PRO A 15 14.82 -30.43 52.12
CA PRO A 15 13.59 -31.17 51.91
C PRO A 15 12.38 -30.28 51.60
N THR A 16 12.55 -28.97 51.63
CA THR A 16 11.46 -28.00 51.44
C THR A 16 10.96 -27.84 50.02
N THR A 17 11.67 -28.35 49.03
CA THR A 17 11.21 -28.34 47.65
C THR A 17 10.35 -29.57 47.35
N ASN A 18 9.06 -29.37 47.13
CA ASN A 18 8.00 -30.36 46.84
C ASN A 18 8.21 -31.15 45.51
N ALA A 19 9.41 -31.29 45.01
CA ALA A 19 9.68 -32.12 43.83
C ALA A 19 9.94 -33.58 44.30
N PRO A 20 9.25 -34.57 43.71
CA PRO A 20 9.48 -35.97 44.02
C PRO A 20 10.98 -36.33 43.84
N SER A 21 11.53 -37.07 44.81
CA SER A 21 12.96 -37.47 44.86
C SER A 21 13.42 -38.17 43.57
N ASP A 22 12.50 -38.89 42.93
CA ASP A 22 12.80 -39.64 41.70
C ASP A 22 13.14 -38.73 40.48
N LEU A 23 12.62 -37.52 40.44
CA LEU A 23 12.92 -36.56 39.34
C LEU A 23 14.27 -35.85 39.48
N ARG A 24 14.91 -35.97 40.67
CA ARG A 24 16.23 -35.35 40.91
C ARG A 24 17.38 -36.28 40.68
N SER A 25 17.13 -37.60 40.67
CA SER A 25 18.19 -38.58 40.46
C SER A 25 18.77 -38.46 39.05
N PRO A 26 20.09 -38.60 38.87
CA PRO A 26 20.76 -38.52 37.58
C PRO A 26 20.28 -39.60 36.61
N GLU A 27 19.71 -40.70 37.09
CA GLU A 27 19.12 -41.77 36.27
C GLU A 27 17.90 -41.30 35.47
N HIS A 28 17.09 -40.41 36.06
CA HIS A 28 15.84 -39.92 35.43
C HIS A 28 15.98 -38.54 34.79
N ASN A 29 17.06 -37.82 35.09
CA ASN A 29 17.28 -36.48 34.58
C ASN A 29 18.64 -36.28 33.91
N PRO A 30 18.72 -36.29 32.57
CA PRO A 30 19.99 -36.19 31.84
C PRO A 30 20.72 -34.85 32.11
N THR A 31 20.00 -33.79 32.47
CA THR A 31 20.61 -32.48 32.76
C THR A 31 21.34 -32.48 34.09
N THR A 32 20.80 -33.14 35.14
CA THR A 32 21.45 -33.31 36.41
C THR A 32 22.68 -34.23 36.28
N ALA A 33 22.57 -35.29 35.50
CA ALA A 33 23.71 -36.16 35.19
C ALA A 33 24.86 -35.42 34.48
N GLN A 34 24.54 -34.62 33.50
CA GLN A 34 25.53 -33.79 32.79
C GLN A 34 26.19 -32.75 33.69
N TYR A 35 25.39 -32.12 34.54
CA TYR A 35 25.89 -31.12 35.48
C TYR A 35 26.81 -31.75 36.53
N LEU A 36 26.41 -32.84 37.13
CA LEU A 36 27.24 -33.58 38.13
C LEU A 36 28.53 -34.15 37.52
N ASN A 37 28.53 -34.55 36.26
CA ASN A 37 29.74 -34.97 35.57
C ASN A 37 30.67 -33.79 35.24
N ARG A 38 30.15 -32.58 35.11
CA ARG A 38 30.95 -31.37 34.89
C ARG A 38 31.57 -30.81 36.16
N LEU A 39 30.93 -30.97 37.33
CA LEU A 39 31.39 -30.42 38.59
C LEU A 39 32.88 -30.78 38.91
N PRO A 40 33.34 -32.04 38.77
CA PRO A 40 34.72 -32.39 39.11
C PRO A 40 35.76 -31.83 38.13
N THR A 41 35.36 -31.33 36.98
CA THR A 41 36.25 -30.70 36.00
C THR A 41 36.51 -29.22 36.28
N LEU A 42 35.76 -28.61 37.19
CA LEU A 42 35.87 -27.20 37.55
C LEU A 42 36.89 -26.98 38.65
N SER A 43 37.61 -25.87 38.62
CA SER A 43 38.53 -25.47 39.68
C SER A 43 37.75 -25.06 40.95
N LEU A 44 38.36 -25.26 42.14
CA LEU A 44 37.73 -24.91 43.42
C LEU A 44 37.31 -23.43 43.47
N GLN A 45 38.12 -22.55 42.88
CA GLN A 45 37.84 -21.12 42.82
C GLN A 45 36.64 -20.81 41.88
N ALA A 46 36.55 -21.53 40.77
CA ALA A 46 35.42 -21.40 39.85
C ALA A 46 34.10 -21.88 40.48
N LEU A 47 34.14 -22.95 41.28
CA LEU A 47 32.98 -23.46 42.03
C LEU A 47 32.49 -22.49 43.09
N GLN A 48 33.39 -21.73 43.74
CA GLN A 48 33.00 -20.77 44.77
C GLN A 48 32.49 -19.42 44.23
N THR A 49 33.00 -18.97 43.07
CA THR A 49 32.71 -17.60 42.58
C THR A 49 31.85 -17.57 41.31
N THR A 50 32.32 -18.24 40.26
CA THR A 50 31.69 -18.11 38.94
C THR A 50 30.50 -19.04 38.73
N GLU A 51 30.56 -20.26 39.30
CA GLU A 51 29.48 -21.22 39.10
C GLU A 51 28.18 -20.85 39.83
N PRO A 52 28.18 -20.40 41.11
CA PRO A 52 26.95 -19.95 41.73
C PRO A 52 26.33 -18.72 41.03
N GLN A 53 27.17 -17.82 40.49
CA GLN A 53 26.66 -16.68 39.71
C GLN A 53 26.07 -17.15 38.39
N SER A 54 26.69 -18.08 37.67
CA SER A 54 26.13 -18.61 36.44
C SER A 54 24.83 -19.38 36.65
N LEU A 55 24.73 -20.14 37.75
CA LEU A 55 23.52 -20.85 38.14
C LEU A 55 22.39 -19.90 38.53
N THR A 56 22.68 -18.85 39.30
CA THR A 56 21.70 -17.84 39.65
C THR A 56 21.20 -17.09 38.41
N GLN A 57 22.11 -16.76 37.49
CA GLN A 57 21.75 -16.12 36.21
C GLN A 57 20.91 -17.05 35.32
N SER A 58 21.28 -18.35 35.25
CA SER A 58 20.51 -19.31 34.46
C SER A 58 19.13 -19.58 35.09
N SER A 59 19.05 -19.69 36.43
CA SER A 59 17.74 -19.81 37.11
C SER A 59 16.86 -18.60 36.91
N HIS A 60 17.44 -17.40 36.99
CA HIS A 60 16.70 -16.17 36.72
C HIS A 60 16.25 -16.10 35.26
N SER A 61 17.08 -16.47 34.30
CA SER A 61 16.70 -16.52 32.89
C SER A 61 15.58 -17.54 32.62
N THR A 62 15.64 -18.72 33.28
CA THR A 62 14.57 -19.71 33.15
C THR A 62 13.26 -19.23 33.79
N LEU A 63 13.33 -18.56 34.95
CA LEU A 63 12.16 -17.95 35.57
C LEU A 63 11.53 -16.89 34.69
N LEU A 64 12.34 -15.99 34.10
CA LEU A 64 11.87 -14.98 33.16
C LEU A 64 11.27 -15.62 31.90
N SER A 65 11.88 -16.68 31.38
CA SER A 65 11.34 -17.39 30.21
C SER A 65 10.01 -18.10 30.53
N LEU A 66 9.89 -18.70 31.72
CA LEU A 66 8.64 -19.27 32.22
C LEU A 66 7.55 -18.23 32.45
N GLN A 67 7.94 -17.08 33.03
CA GLN A 67 7.03 -15.97 33.21
C GLN A 67 6.56 -15.40 31.87
N ALA A 68 7.49 -15.24 30.92
CA ALA A 68 7.16 -14.79 29.56
C ALA A 68 6.26 -15.81 28.84
N LEU A 69 6.54 -17.10 28.97
CA LEU A 69 5.70 -18.17 28.42
C LEU A 69 4.31 -18.17 29.08
N SER A 70 4.24 -18.04 30.40
CA SER A 70 3.00 -17.95 31.16
C SER A 70 2.19 -16.73 30.69
N ASN A 71 2.82 -15.56 30.63
CA ASN A 71 2.18 -14.33 30.17
C ASN A 71 1.72 -14.42 28.72
N ARG A 72 2.44 -15.12 27.87
CA ARG A 72 2.07 -15.34 26.46
C ARG A 72 0.93 -16.34 26.31
N SER A 73 0.93 -17.38 27.13
CA SER A 73 -0.01 -18.50 26.99
C SER A 73 -1.24 -18.40 27.89
N HIS A 74 -1.21 -17.59 28.97
CA HIS A 74 -2.31 -17.52 29.93
C HIS A 74 -3.66 -17.22 29.27
N LYS A 75 -3.67 -16.29 28.30
CA LYS A 75 -4.89 -15.95 27.56
C LYS A 75 -5.42 -17.13 26.78
N ALA A 76 -4.54 -17.91 26.15
CA ALA A 76 -4.92 -19.13 25.43
C ALA A 76 -5.45 -20.21 26.38
N PHE A 77 -4.87 -20.35 27.58
CA PHE A 77 -5.38 -21.28 28.59
C PHE A 77 -6.75 -20.85 29.12
N VAL A 78 -6.93 -19.56 29.41
CA VAL A 78 -8.23 -19.03 29.86
C VAL A 78 -9.28 -19.26 28.77
N THR A 79 -8.99 -18.88 27.52
CA THR A 79 -9.94 -19.11 26.42
C THR A 79 -10.22 -20.59 26.19
N SER A 80 -9.23 -21.48 26.33
CA SER A 80 -9.44 -22.93 26.25
C SER A 80 -10.30 -23.45 27.40
N ALA A 81 -10.10 -22.96 28.62
CA ALA A 81 -10.92 -23.30 29.77
C ALA A 81 -12.37 -22.83 29.58
N ASP A 82 -12.54 -21.61 29.06
CA ASP A 82 -13.87 -21.08 28.72
C ASP A 82 -14.56 -21.92 27.66
N HIS A 83 -13.81 -22.31 26.60
CA HIS A 83 -14.33 -23.19 25.56
C HIS A 83 -14.71 -24.56 26.12
N LEU A 84 -13.86 -25.15 26.98
CA LEU A 84 -14.17 -26.42 27.65
C LEU A 84 -15.40 -26.31 28.54
N SER A 85 -15.51 -25.22 29.30
CA SER A 85 -16.69 -24.94 30.14
C SER A 85 -17.95 -24.82 29.27
N ASN A 86 -17.85 -24.05 28.17
CA ASN A 86 -18.95 -23.90 27.24
C ASN A 86 -19.32 -25.24 26.59
N LEU A 87 -18.33 -26.02 26.14
CA LEU A 87 -18.57 -27.36 25.58
C LEU A 87 -19.24 -28.30 26.62
N ARG A 88 -18.79 -28.26 27.87
CA ARG A 88 -19.38 -29.06 28.96
C ARG A 88 -20.86 -28.76 29.19
N THR A 89 -21.27 -27.51 28.96
CA THR A 89 -22.69 -27.11 29.08
C THR A 89 -23.47 -27.32 27.81
N THR A 90 -22.86 -27.01 26.66
CA THR A 90 -23.56 -27.08 25.37
C THR A 90 -23.73 -28.49 24.83
N ILE A 91 -22.77 -29.41 25.06
CA ILE A 91 -22.89 -30.81 24.62
C ILE A 91 -24.10 -31.53 25.25
N PRO A 92 -24.30 -31.46 26.57
CA PRO A 92 -25.50 -32.06 27.15
C PRO A 92 -26.81 -31.41 26.71
N GLN A 93 -26.77 -30.10 26.40
CA GLN A 93 -27.92 -29.40 25.85
C GLN A 93 -28.21 -29.86 24.45
N LEU A 94 -27.18 -29.87 23.58
CA LEU A 94 -27.27 -30.38 22.19
C LEU A 94 -27.76 -31.83 22.15
N THR A 95 -27.30 -32.66 23.11
CA THR A 95 -27.75 -34.05 23.20
C THR A 95 -29.24 -34.14 23.55
N ARG A 96 -29.72 -33.29 24.50
CA ARG A 96 -31.15 -33.21 24.83
C ARG A 96 -31.99 -32.69 23.68
N ASP A 97 -31.48 -31.65 22.99
CA ASP A 97 -32.18 -31.09 21.84
C ASP A 97 -32.23 -32.10 20.67
N ALA A 98 -31.13 -32.84 20.44
CA ALA A 98 -31.09 -33.89 19.45
C ALA A 98 -32.03 -35.06 19.77
N GLN A 99 -32.11 -35.44 21.06
CA GLN A 99 -33.10 -36.43 21.51
C GLN A 99 -34.53 -35.91 21.38
N ALA A 100 -34.79 -34.66 21.78
CA ALA A 100 -36.11 -34.06 21.57
C ALA A 100 -36.51 -34.00 20.12
N LEU A 101 -35.54 -33.64 19.27
CA LEU A 101 -35.74 -33.63 17.82
C LEU A 101 -36.02 -35.06 17.26
N ARG A 102 -35.25 -36.06 17.71
CA ARG A 102 -35.44 -37.46 17.36
C ARG A 102 -36.81 -37.96 17.78
N ASP A 103 -37.28 -37.54 18.97
CA ASP A 103 -38.59 -37.94 19.49
C ASP A 103 -39.77 -37.17 18.84
N SER A 104 -39.47 -35.96 18.29
CA SER A 104 -40.47 -35.13 17.62
C SER A 104 -40.63 -35.54 16.14
N ILE A 105 -39.56 -36.03 15.47
CA ILE A 105 -39.62 -36.45 14.06
C ILE A 105 -40.69 -37.50 13.79
N PRO A 106 -40.78 -38.62 14.56
CA PRO A 106 -41.83 -39.63 14.31
C PRO A 106 -43.23 -39.07 14.53
N LYS A 107 -43.42 -38.18 15.50
CA LYS A 107 -44.70 -37.52 15.69
C LYS A 107 -45.10 -36.65 14.53
N LEU A 108 -44.14 -35.87 14.00
CA LEU A 108 -44.34 -35.09 12.79
C LEU A 108 -44.62 -35.95 11.57
N ASP A 109 -43.94 -37.10 11.47
CA ASP A 109 -44.17 -38.04 10.37
C ASP A 109 -45.56 -38.69 10.47
N GLU A 110 -45.99 -39.12 11.66
CA GLU A 110 -47.35 -39.58 11.91
C GLU A 110 -48.40 -38.52 11.58
N GLU A 111 -48.19 -37.29 12.05
CA GLU A 111 -49.08 -36.16 11.73
C GLU A 111 -49.09 -35.83 10.25
N ALA A 112 -47.95 -35.91 9.58
CA ALA A 112 -47.84 -35.72 8.14
C ALA A 112 -48.54 -36.84 7.35
N VAL A 113 -48.42 -38.11 7.78
CA VAL A 113 -49.13 -39.22 7.19
C VAL A 113 -50.63 -39.12 7.42
N LEU A 114 -51.06 -38.75 8.65
CA LEU A 114 -52.47 -38.51 8.95
C LEU A 114 -53.02 -37.31 8.13
N PHE A 115 -52.25 -36.24 8.03
CA PHE A 115 -52.59 -35.10 7.17
C PHE A 115 -52.70 -35.52 5.69
N SER A 116 -51.67 -36.21 5.19
CA SER A 116 -51.65 -36.72 3.82
C SER A 116 -52.83 -37.65 3.56
N SER A 117 -53.13 -38.61 4.46
CA SER A 117 -54.26 -39.54 4.31
C SER A 117 -55.60 -38.79 4.37
N LYS A 118 -55.74 -37.80 5.28
CA LYS A 118 -56.96 -37.01 5.44
C LYS A 118 -57.22 -36.09 4.26
N TYR A 119 -56.19 -35.55 3.65
CA TYR A 119 -56.29 -34.59 2.57
C TYR A 119 -55.98 -35.15 1.19
N SER A 120 -55.36 -36.34 1.06
CA SER A 120 -55.14 -36.99 -0.25
C SER A 120 -56.45 -37.38 -0.95
N ARG A 121 -57.54 -37.60 -0.18
CA ARG A 121 -58.86 -37.82 -0.75
C ARG A 121 -59.52 -36.57 -1.28
N ALA A 122 -58.93 -35.37 -1.00
CA ALA A 122 -59.38 -34.10 -1.53
C ALA A 122 -58.57 -33.71 -2.78
N THR A 123 -58.39 -34.64 -3.72
CA THR A 123 -57.69 -34.44 -4.99
C THR A 123 -58.28 -33.32 -5.86
N GLU A 124 -59.38 -32.73 -5.47
CA GLU A 124 -60.00 -31.62 -6.15
C GLU A 124 -60.25 -30.40 -5.22
N ASN A 125 -59.46 -30.23 -4.21
CA ASN A 125 -59.62 -29.05 -3.36
C ASN A 125 -59.02 -27.83 -4.06
N VAL A 126 -59.80 -27.22 -4.93
CA VAL A 126 -59.47 -26.00 -5.69
C VAL A 126 -58.91 -24.91 -4.78
N SER A 127 -59.34 -24.86 -3.50
CA SER A 127 -58.84 -23.90 -2.54
C SER A 127 -57.38 -24.20 -2.10
N LEU A 128 -57.00 -25.48 -1.97
CA LEU A 128 -55.60 -25.90 -1.67
C LEU A 128 -54.66 -25.63 -2.84
N GLU A 129 -55.11 -25.94 -4.04
CA GLU A 129 -54.37 -25.62 -5.27
C GLU A 129 -54.19 -24.11 -5.44
N ARG A 130 -55.27 -23.32 -5.18
CA ARG A 130 -55.20 -21.86 -5.18
C ARG A 130 -54.22 -21.33 -4.14
N ARG A 131 -54.23 -21.89 -2.91
CA ARG A 131 -53.31 -21.51 -1.85
C ARG A 131 -51.85 -21.82 -2.21
N LYS A 132 -51.58 -22.99 -2.78
CA LYS A 132 -50.22 -23.38 -3.28
C LYS A 132 -49.74 -22.36 -4.34
N LYS A 133 -50.61 -22.07 -5.33
CA LYS A 133 -50.30 -21.08 -6.37
C LYS A 133 -50.02 -19.70 -5.78
N VAL A 134 -50.85 -19.24 -4.83
CA VAL A 134 -50.66 -17.97 -4.12
C VAL A 134 -49.35 -17.93 -3.35
N MET A 135 -49.04 -19.02 -2.62
CA MET A 135 -47.76 -19.10 -1.90
C MET A 135 -46.55 -19.13 -2.84
N GLN A 136 -46.67 -19.82 -3.99
CA GLN A 136 -45.59 -19.79 -5.01
C GLN A 136 -45.46 -18.40 -5.62
N LEU A 137 -46.56 -17.73 -5.87
CA LEU A 137 -46.59 -16.37 -6.39
C LEU A 137 -45.97 -15.40 -5.37
N ALA A 138 -46.34 -15.48 -4.09
CA ALA A 138 -45.73 -14.67 -3.03
C ALA A 138 -44.22 -14.85 -2.97
N ARG A 139 -43.73 -16.13 -2.95
CA ARG A 139 -42.28 -16.41 -2.97
C ARG A 139 -41.58 -15.88 -4.23
N ASN A 140 -42.26 -15.90 -5.37
CA ASN A 140 -41.69 -15.36 -6.60
C ASN A 140 -41.65 -13.83 -6.55
N VAL A 141 -42.69 -13.19 -5.97
CA VAL A 141 -42.72 -11.74 -5.75
C VAL A 141 -41.57 -11.34 -4.79
N ASP A 142 -41.42 -12.05 -3.68
CA ASP A 142 -40.32 -11.78 -2.72
C ASP A 142 -38.95 -11.87 -3.40
N ARG A 143 -38.72 -12.93 -4.20
CA ARG A 143 -37.46 -13.06 -4.97
C ARG A 143 -37.27 -11.97 -6.02
N LEU A 144 -38.35 -11.53 -6.66
CA LEU A 144 -38.28 -10.43 -7.61
C LEU A 144 -37.99 -9.12 -6.89
N SER A 145 -38.55 -8.89 -5.69
CA SER A 145 -38.25 -7.75 -4.85
C SER A 145 -36.78 -7.74 -4.46
N ASP A 146 -36.25 -8.89 -4.00
CA ASP A 146 -34.83 -9.03 -3.66
C ASP A 146 -33.92 -8.67 -4.86
N ILE A 147 -34.27 -9.11 -6.06
CA ILE A 147 -33.51 -8.81 -7.28
C ILE A 147 -33.59 -7.32 -7.63
N LEU A 148 -34.74 -6.67 -7.45
CA LEU A 148 -34.90 -5.25 -7.69
C LEU A 148 -34.17 -4.37 -6.68
N GLU A 149 -33.94 -4.88 -5.46
CA GLU A 149 -33.17 -4.18 -4.43
C GLU A 149 -31.65 -4.26 -4.65
N LEU A 150 -31.14 -5.24 -5.43
CA LEU A 150 -29.71 -5.43 -5.64
C LEU A 150 -28.98 -4.15 -6.14
N PRO A 151 -29.48 -3.39 -7.15
CA PRO A 151 -28.80 -2.18 -7.60
C PRO A 151 -28.75 -1.09 -6.54
N THR A 152 -29.82 -0.94 -5.74
CA THR A 152 -29.85 0.05 -4.66
C THR A 152 -28.89 -0.33 -3.52
N LEU A 153 -28.81 -1.60 -3.18
CA LEU A 153 -27.82 -2.10 -2.23
C LEU A 153 -26.38 -1.89 -2.74
N LEU A 154 -26.16 -2.12 -4.04
CA LEU A 154 -24.86 -1.87 -4.66
C LEU A 154 -24.50 -0.37 -4.61
N SER A 155 -25.40 0.52 -5.00
CA SER A 155 -25.17 1.97 -4.99
C SER A 155 -24.95 2.51 -3.57
N THR A 156 -25.69 1.99 -2.56
CA THR A 156 -25.48 2.34 -1.16
C THR A 156 -24.15 1.82 -0.62
N ALA A 157 -23.70 0.63 -1.02
CA ALA A 157 -22.38 0.11 -0.68
C ALA A 157 -21.27 0.98 -1.29
N VAL A 158 -21.41 1.39 -2.55
CA VAL A 158 -20.45 2.27 -3.23
C VAL A 158 -20.39 3.66 -2.57
N SER A 159 -21.53 4.26 -2.28
CA SER A 159 -21.58 5.59 -1.64
C SER A 159 -21.07 5.57 -0.20
N SER A 160 -21.36 4.52 0.57
CA SER A 160 -20.83 4.35 1.93
C SER A 160 -19.31 4.14 1.93
N ALA A 161 -18.78 3.43 0.91
CA ALA A 161 -17.34 3.27 0.74
C ALA A 161 -16.65 4.61 0.42
N ALA A 162 -17.25 5.43 -0.44
CA ALA A 162 -16.76 6.77 -0.75
C ALA A 162 -16.74 7.68 0.49
N ALA A 163 -17.80 7.67 1.29
CA ALA A 163 -17.89 8.46 2.52
C ALA A 163 -16.84 8.04 3.58
N SER A 164 -16.47 6.77 3.63
CA SER A 164 -15.48 6.23 4.58
C SER A 164 -14.03 6.35 4.11
N SER A 165 -13.77 6.82 2.89
CA SER A 165 -12.43 6.94 2.32
C SER A 165 -11.53 7.96 3.05
N GLY A 166 -12.11 8.90 3.82
CA GLY A 166 -11.40 9.85 4.67
C GLY A 166 -10.96 9.31 6.04
N GLY A 167 -11.41 8.13 6.45
CA GLY A 167 -11.10 7.51 7.75
C GLY A 167 -10.10 6.36 7.65
N THR A 168 -9.69 5.84 8.81
CA THR A 168 -8.73 4.73 8.94
C THR A 168 -9.26 3.41 8.33
N GLY A 169 -9.14 3.32 7.08
CA GLY A 169 -8.93 2.22 6.13
C GLY A 169 -9.62 0.85 6.23
N SER A 170 -10.20 0.43 7.32
CA SER A 170 -10.73 -0.94 7.44
C SER A 170 -12.17 -1.08 6.93
N SER A 171 -13.04 -0.11 7.20
CA SER A 171 -14.45 -0.19 6.83
C SER A 171 -14.69 -0.04 5.32
N ALA A 172 -13.94 0.86 4.66
CA ALA A 172 -14.06 1.05 3.21
C ALA A 172 -13.69 -0.23 2.41
N SER A 173 -12.72 -1.00 2.92
CA SER A 173 -12.30 -2.26 2.28
C SER A 173 -13.41 -3.31 2.28
N THR A 174 -14.15 -3.44 3.38
CA THR A 174 -15.25 -4.41 3.48
C THR A 174 -16.42 -4.02 2.59
N THR A 175 -16.75 -2.72 2.50
CA THR A 175 -17.84 -2.23 1.67
C THR A 175 -17.55 -2.38 0.17
N TYR A 176 -16.30 -2.18 -0.27
CA TYR A 176 -15.92 -2.46 -1.66
C TYR A 176 -15.96 -3.96 -2.00
N SER A 177 -15.59 -4.84 -1.07
CA SER A 177 -15.71 -6.28 -1.32
C SER A 177 -17.16 -6.72 -1.45
N THR A 178 -18.04 -6.21 -0.58
CA THR A 178 -19.48 -6.52 -0.66
C THR A 178 -20.10 -5.98 -1.96
N ALA A 179 -19.68 -4.79 -2.42
CA ALA A 179 -20.12 -4.25 -3.70
C ALA A 179 -19.70 -5.15 -4.89
N LEU A 180 -18.46 -5.66 -4.89
CA LEU A 180 -17.99 -6.58 -5.93
C LEU A 180 -18.73 -7.93 -5.89
N ASP A 181 -19.05 -8.45 -4.70
CA ASP A 181 -19.80 -9.69 -4.55
C ASP A 181 -21.24 -9.54 -5.07
N LEU A 182 -21.89 -8.39 -4.76
CA LEU A 182 -23.22 -8.06 -5.30
C LEU A 182 -23.17 -7.94 -6.83
N TYR A 183 -22.18 -7.23 -7.37
CA TYR A 183 -22.01 -7.11 -8.81
C TYR A 183 -21.79 -8.45 -9.50
N ALA A 184 -20.93 -9.30 -8.93
CA ALA A 184 -20.71 -10.67 -9.42
C ALA A 184 -22.01 -11.49 -9.40
N HIS A 185 -22.86 -11.31 -8.37
CA HIS A 185 -24.16 -11.95 -8.29
C HIS A 185 -25.09 -11.47 -9.41
N ILE A 186 -25.15 -10.16 -9.66
CA ILE A 186 -25.96 -9.58 -10.76
C ILE A 186 -25.47 -10.11 -12.13
N LYS A 187 -24.15 -10.18 -12.35
CA LYS A 187 -23.61 -10.76 -13.59
C LYS A 187 -23.93 -12.25 -13.76
N ARG A 188 -23.95 -13.02 -12.66
CA ARG A 188 -24.44 -14.42 -12.71
C ARG A 188 -25.93 -14.48 -13.07
N LEU A 189 -26.77 -13.61 -12.55
CA LEU A 189 -28.18 -13.52 -12.94
C LEU A 189 -28.33 -13.20 -14.43
N GLN A 190 -27.48 -12.32 -14.97
CA GLN A 190 -27.46 -11.99 -16.39
C GLN A 190 -27.11 -13.22 -17.25
N THR A 191 -26.15 -14.03 -16.84
CA THR A 191 -25.79 -15.26 -17.57
C THR A 191 -26.88 -16.32 -17.51
N LEU A 192 -27.64 -16.37 -16.40
CA LEU A 192 -28.75 -17.32 -16.23
C LEU A 192 -30.02 -16.92 -17.00
N TYR A 193 -30.28 -15.61 -17.12
CA TYR A 193 -31.50 -15.08 -17.72
C TYR A 193 -31.19 -13.94 -18.71
N PRO A 194 -30.55 -14.26 -19.86
CA PRO A 194 -30.07 -13.24 -20.80
C PRO A 194 -31.21 -12.49 -21.50
N ASP A 195 -32.38 -13.10 -21.63
CA ASP A 195 -33.51 -12.53 -22.38
C ASP A 195 -34.51 -11.72 -21.53
N SER A 196 -34.31 -11.72 -20.20
CA SER A 196 -35.22 -10.98 -19.31
C SER A 196 -34.94 -9.47 -19.35
N PRO A 197 -35.96 -8.63 -19.73
CA PRO A 197 -35.79 -7.19 -19.74
C PRO A 197 -35.50 -6.62 -18.35
N LEU A 198 -36.10 -7.16 -17.30
CA LEU A 198 -35.90 -6.75 -15.92
C LEU A 198 -34.45 -6.91 -15.50
N ILE A 199 -33.82 -8.05 -15.86
CA ILE A 199 -32.41 -8.28 -15.52
C ILE A 199 -31.50 -7.38 -16.31
N LYS A 200 -31.84 -7.04 -17.57
CA LYS A 200 -31.09 -6.08 -18.36
C LYS A 200 -31.10 -4.69 -17.70
N ASP A 201 -32.26 -4.24 -17.19
CA ASP A 201 -32.37 -2.98 -16.47
C ASP A 201 -31.58 -2.98 -15.16
N VAL A 202 -31.64 -4.09 -14.39
CA VAL A 202 -30.85 -4.27 -13.16
C VAL A 202 -29.36 -4.24 -13.46
N VAL A 203 -28.91 -4.88 -14.54
CA VAL A 203 -27.50 -4.88 -14.96
C VAL A 203 -27.07 -3.48 -15.39
N MET A 204 -27.90 -2.75 -16.12
CA MET A 204 -27.59 -1.38 -16.54
C MET A 204 -27.39 -0.46 -15.34
N GLN A 205 -28.27 -0.53 -14.34
CA GLN A 205 -28.13 0.22 -13.10
C GLN A 205 -26.90 -0.20 -12.29
N ALA A 206 -26.59 -1.51 -12.27
CA ALA A 206 -25.40 -2.02 -11.61
C ALA A 206 -24.11 -1.56 -12.31
N ASP A 207 -24.09 -1.55 -13.64
CA ASP A 207 -22.95 -1.05 -14.42
C ASP A 207 -22.76 0.46 -14.21
N GLU A 208 -23.81 1.22 -14.00
CA GLU A 208 -23.76 2.64 -13.62
C GLU A 208 -23.14 2.81 -12.21
N ALA A 209 -23.62 2.05 -11.23
CA ALA A 209 -23.03 2.07 -9.89
C ALA A 209 -21.54 1.66 -9.88
N MET A 210 -21.14 0.75 -10.77
CA MET A 210 -19.72 0.39 -10.92
C MET A 210 -18.90 1.50 -11.57
N LYS A 211 -19.48 2.29 -12.49
CA LYS A 211 -18.83 3.51 -13.00
C LYS A 211 -18.65 4.54 -11.90
N ASP A 212 -19.64 4.72 -11.04
CA ASP A 212 -19.53 5.60 -9.87
C ASP A 212 -18.43 5.11 -8.92
N MET A 213 -18.33 3.80 -8.70
CA MET A 213 -17.25 3.21 -7.92
C MET A 213 -15.87 3.53 -8.53
N THR A 214 -15.69 3.38 -9.84
CA THR A 214 -14.43 3.74 -10.52
C THR A 214 -14.15 5.22 -10.43
N SER A 215 -15.16 6.07 -10.58
CA SER A 215 -15.06 7.51 -10.40
C SER A 215 -14.63 7.89 -8.98
N ASN A 216 -15.22 7.27 -7.96
CA ASN A 216 -14.83 7.47 -6.56
C ASN A 216 -13.39 7.02 -6.28
N LEU A 217 -12.96 5.89 -6.83
CA LEU A 217 -11.59 5.41 -6.69
C LEU A 217 -10.59 6.34 -7.38
N THR A 218 -10.90 6.82 -8.58
CA THR A 218 -10.05 7.78 -9.30
C THR A 218 -10.03 9.14 -8.62
N ALA A 219 -11.16 9.61 -8.07
CA ALA A 219 -11.20 10.81 -7.23
C ALA A 219 -10.35 10.64 -5.97
N GLY A 220 -10.36 9.45 -5.35
CA GLY A 220 -9.47 9.11 -4.24
C GLY A 220 -7.98 9.22 -4.60
N LEU A 221 -7.59 8.84 -5.83
CA LEU A 221 -6.21 9.01 -6.32
C LEU A 221 -5.84 10.49 -6.57
N ARG A 222 -6.81 11.38 -6.80
CA ARG A 222 -6.60 12.83 -6.97
C ARG A 222 -6.47 13.59 -5.64
N MET A 223 -6.72 12.97 -4.49
CA MET A 223 -6.62 13.62 -3.18
C MET A 223 -5.20 14.15 -2.93
N GLN A 224 -5.11 15.36 -2.33
CA GLN A 224 -3.81 16.02 -2.10
C GLN A 224 -2.88 15.19 -1.19
N ASN A 225 -3.41 14.68 -0.07
CA ASN A 225 -2.64 13.96 0.95
C ASN A 225 -2.75 12.44 0.78
N LEU A 226 -2.43 11.93 -0.41
CA LEU A 226 -2.48 10.50 -0.68
C LEU A 226 -1.29 9.77 -0.03
N ARG A 227 -1.59 8.91 0.96
CA ARG A 227 -0.58 8.06 1.60
C ARG A 227 -0.33 6.81 0.75
N LEU A 228 0.90 6.28 0.77
CA LEU A 228 1.28 5.08 0.02
C LEU A 228 0.31 3.91 0.24
N ALA A 229 0.01 3.58 1.49
CA ALA A 229 -0.92 2.48 1.82
C ALA A 229 -2.35 2.69 1.29
N ALA A 230 -2.81 3.94 1.20
CA ALA A 230 -4.09 4.26 0.58
C ALA A 230 -4.01 4.11 -0.95
N ALA A 231 -2.95 4.62 -1.56
CA ALA A 231 -2.71 4.49 -3.00
C ALA A 231 -2.64 3.02 -3.44
N MET A 232 -1.90 2.19 -2.74
CA MET A 232 -1.82 0.74 -3.01
C MET A 232 -3.18 0.05 -2.93
N ARG A 233 -3.97 0.39 -1.90
CA ARG A 233 -5.32 -0.15 -1.74
C ARG A 233 -6.25 0.30 -2.87
N THR A 234 -6.26 1.58 -3.21
CA THR A 234 -7.13 2.09 -4.28
C THR A 234 -6.76 1.52 -5.64
N VAL A 235 -5.48 1.39 -5.96
CA VAL A 235 -5.01 0.71 -7.18
C VAL A 235 -5.37 -0.77 -7.15
N GLY A 236 -5.24 -1.45 -6.00
CA GLY A 236 -5.66 -2.85 -5.82
C GLY A 236 -7.17 -3.05 -6.04
N TRP A 237 -8.01 -2.11 -5.57
CA TRP A 237 -9.45 -2.14 -5.85
C TRP A 237 -9.75 -1.83 -7.32
N LEU A 238 -9.06 -0.87 -7.91
CA LEU A 238 -9.25 -0.52 -9.32
C LEU A 238 -8.94 -1.72 -10.25
N ARG A 239 -7.89 -2.49 -9.93
CA ARG A 239 -7.57 -3.75 -10.66
C ARG A 239 -8.70 -4.77 -10.58
N ARG A 240 -9.38 -4.87 -9.44
CA ARG A 240 -10.51 -5.81 -9.28
C ARG A 240 -11.78 -5.34 -9.98
N VAL A 241 -12.00 -4.03 -10.01
CA VAL A 241 -13.20 -3.41 -10.62
C VAL A 241 -13.10 -3.41 -12.14
N ALA A 242 -11.94 -3.12 -12.69
CA ALA A 242 -11.71 -2.98 -14.11
C ALA A 242 -10.55 -3.86 -14.62
N PRO A 243 -10.67 -5.19 -14.56
CA PRO A 243 -9.60 -6.10 -15.02
C PRO A 243 -9.30 -5.96 -16.51
N GLU A 244 -10.21 -5.41 -17.29
CA GLU A 244 -10.06 -5.16 -18.72
C GLU A 244 -8.90 -4.18 -19.00
N LEU A 245 -8.64 -3.23 -18.11
CA LEU A 245 -7.54 -2.29 -18.22
C LEU A 245 -6.17 -2.98 -18.09
N GLU A 246 -6.08 -4.09 -17.40
CA GLU A 246 -4.86 -4.89 -17.32
C GLU A 246 -4.53 -5.57 -18.66
N ASN A 247 -5.57 -6.02 -19.37
CA ASN A 247 -5.44 -6.74 -20.64
C ASN A 247 -5.08 -5.81 -21.82
N LEU A 248 -5.40 -4.53 -21.75
CA LEU A 248 -5.11 -3.58 -22.84
C LEU A 248 -3.62 -3.41 -23.13
N TYR A 249 -2.74 -3.71 -22.17
CA TYR A 249 -1.28 -3.56 -22.29
C TYR A 249 -0.50 -4.88 -22.16
N ASN A 250 -1.18 -6.01 -21.91
CA ASN A 250 -0.56 -7.33 -21.77
C ASN A 250 -0.42 -8.06 -23.12
N ASP A 251 0.19 -7.42 -24.10
CA ASP A 251 0.60 -8.13 -25.32
C ASP A 251 1.99 -8.78 -25.11
N GLY A 252 1.94 -10.01 -24.60
CA GLY A 252 2.96 -11.04 -24.80
C GLY A 252 4.37 -10.80 -24.29
N GLY A 253 4.58 -10.59 -23.00
CA GLY A 253 5.88 -10.85 -22.41
C GLY A 253 6.50 -9.72 -21.60
N THR A 254 6.57 -9.99 -20.39
CA THR A 254 7.15 -9.38 -19.19
C THR A 254 6.11 -8.76 -18.26
N THR A 255 6.02 -9.40 -17.16
CA THR A 255 5.24 -9.19 -15.97
C THR A 255 5.53 -7.88 -15.25
N SER A 256 5.37 -6.75 -15.88
CA SER A 256 5.20 -5.53 -15.09
C SER A 256 3.71 -5.34 -14.86
N GLY A 257 3.24 -5.50 -13.65
CA GLY A 257 1.83 -5.27 -13.25
C GLY A 257 1.42 -3.80 -13.36
N GLU A 258 2.07 -3.03 -14.23
CA GLU A 258 1.80 -1.63 -14.49
C GLU A 258 0.50 -1.46 -15.28
N GLY A 259 0.37 -2.12 -16.43
CA GLY A 259 -0.77 -2.01 -17.31
C GLY A 259 -1.23 -0.56 -17.52
N ALA A 260 -2.50 -0.38 -17.85
CA ALA A 260 -3.12 0.94 -17.93
C ALA A 260 -3.27 1.61 -16.55
N PHE A 261 -3.17 0.86 -15.45
CA PHE A 261 -3.32 1.42 -14.10
C PHE A 261 -2.21 2.39 -13.73
N GLY A 262 -0.98 2.14 -14.20
CA GLY A 262 0.13 3.07 -14.04
C GLY A 262 -0.16 4.41 -14.71
N ALA A 263 -0.67 4.40 -15.95
CA ALA A 263 -1.05 5.61 -16.65
C ALA A 263 -2.20 6.35 -15.96
N VAL A 264 -3.25 5.65 -15.53
CA VAL A 264 -4.38 6.24 -14.79
C VAL A 264 -3.90 6.89 -13.49
N PHE A 265 -3.01 6.23 -12.74
CA PHE A 265 -2.42 6.78 -11.53
C PHE A 265 -1.66 8.08 -11.82
N LEU A 266 -0.78 8.10 -12.83
CA LEU A 266 0.00 9.28 -13.20
C LEU A 266 -0.89 10.43 -13.66
N ILE A 267 -1.92 10.16 -14.48
CA ILE A 267 -2.89 11.18 -14.91
C ILE A 267 -3.64 11.78 -13.72
N CYS A 268 -4.11 10.95 -12.79
CA CYS A 268 -4.78 11.42 -11.59
C CYS A 268 -3.87 12.30 -10.72
N ARG A 269 -2.61 11.92 -10.58
CA ARG A 269 -1.63 12.70 -9.80
C ARG A 269 -1.19 13.97 -10.52
N LEU A 270 -1.07 13.92 -11.85
CA LEU A 270 -0.81 15.11 -12.65
C LEU A 270 -1.96 16.13 -12.53
N ALA A 271 -3.21 15.66 -12.62
CA ALA A 271 -4.37 16.52 -12.44
C ALA A 271 -4.39 17.16 -11.03
N ASN A 272 -3.97 16.43 -9.99
CA ASN A 272 -3.82 17.00 -8.65
C ASN A 272 -2.69 18.05 -8.60
N LEU A 273 -1.54 17.78 -9.23
CA LEU A 273 -0.44 18.75 -9.32
C LEU A 273 -0.90 20.03 -10.01
N VAL A 274 -1.56 19.92 -11.16
CA VAL A 274 -2.09 21.07 -11.91
C VAL A 274 -3.08 21.87 -11.03
N SER A 275 -4.01 21.19 -10.36
CA SER A 275 -4.95 21.86 -9.46
C SER A 275 -4.27 22.58 -8.29
N MET A 276 -3.16 22.04 -7.77
CA MET A 276 -2.37 22.72 -6.74
C MET A 276 -1.61 23.93 -7.29
N LEU A 277 -1.16 23.86 -8.53
CA LEU A 277 -0.51 24.99 -9.22
C LEU A 277 -1.53 26.07 -9.60
N GLU A 278 -2.73 25.69 -10.03
CA GLU A 278 -3.86 26.60 -10.24
C GLU A 278 -4.29 27.34 -8.97
N ALA A 279 -4.13 26.72 -7.79
CA ALA A 279 -4.38 27.41 -6.53
C ALA A 279 -3.43 28.60 -6.29
N LEU A 280 -2.35 28.74 -7.08
CA LEU A 280 -1.47 29.90 -7.08
C LEU A 280 -1.99 31.05 -8.00
N ASP A 281 -3.17 30.92 -8.63
CA ASP A 281 -3.73 31.94 -9.51
C ASP A 281 -3.68 33.38 -8.97
N PRO A 282 -3.95 33.65 -7.67
CA PRO A 282 -3.81 35.03 -7.16
C PRO A 282 -2.38 35.58 -7.26
N LEU A 283 -1.37 34.72 -7.12
CA LEU A 283 0.03 35.13 -7.29
C LEU A 283 0.41 35.22 -8.77
N ARG A 284 -0.17 34.37 -9.60
CA ARG A 284 -0.01 34.38 -11.05
C ARG A 284 -0.58 35.66 -11.65
N GLU A 285 -1.77 36.10 -11.24
CA GLU A 285 -2.37 37.36 -11.69
C GLU A 285 -1.46 38.57 -11.41
N LEU A 286 -0.78 38.59 -10.24
CA LEU A 286 0.18 39.63 -9.90
C LEU A 286 1.43 39.55 -10.80
N ALA A 287 1.91 38.34 -11.11
CA ALA A 287 3.01 38.15 -12.04
C ALA A 287 2.64 38.53 -13.46
N ASP A 288 1.41 38.26 -13.90
CA ASP A 288 0.87 38.66 -15.20
C ASP A 288 0.79 40.21 -15.32
N GLN A 289 0.40 40.87 -14.25
CA GLN A 289 0.42 42.36 -14.21
C GLN A 289 1.86 42.91 -14.32
N GLU A 290 2.85 42.24 -13.72
CA GLU A 290 4.26 42.63 -13.88
C GLU A 290 4.74 42.37 -15.32
N THR A 291 4.32 41.27 -15.94
CA THR A 291 4.60 40.95 -17.36
C THR A 291 4.02 42.01 -18.28
N GLN A 292 2.75 42.40 -18.09
CA GLN A 292 2.10 43.46 -18.88
C GLN A 292 2.82 44.81 -18.69
N ARG A 293 3.22 45.16 -17.46
CA ARG A 293 3.98 46.38 -17.21
C ARG A 293 5.34 46.38 -17.89
N ARG A 294 6.00 45.20 -17.98
CA ARG A 294 7.24 45.05 -18.71
C ARG A 294 7.04 45.30 -20.21
N LEU A 295 6.05 44.70 -20.82
CA LEU A 295 5.71 44.84 -22.24
C LEU A 295 5.35 46.30 -22.58
N HIS A 296 4.57 46.98 -21.71
CA HIS A 296 4.24 48.40 -21.93
C HIS A 296 5.40 49.37 -21.67
N LYS A 297 6.42 48.99 -20.92
CA LYS A 297 7.62 49.79 -20.70
C LYS A 297 8.61 49.75 -21.87
N THR A 298 8.62 48.66 -22.66
CA THR A 298 9.44 48.58 -23.89
C THR A 298 8.97 49.57 -24.93
N ASP A 299 7.67 49.98 -24.94
CA ASP A 299 7.11 50.97 -25.86
C ASP A 299 7.43 52.46 -25.52
N LYS A 300 7.99 52.72 -24.34
CA LYS A 300 8.34 54.08 -23.89
C LYS A 300 9.68 54.14 -23.15
N PRO A 301 10.78 54.52 -23.83
CA PRO A 301 12.13 54.46 -23.26
C PRO A 301 12.48 55.54 -22.24
N ASN A 302 11.53 56.38 -21.78
CA ASN A 302 11.82 57.56 -20.92
C ASN A 302 11.03 57.58 -19.60
N SER A 303 11.18 56.62 -18.71
CA SER A 303 10.89 56.84 -17.29
C SER A 303 11.90 56.10 -16.41
N ALA A 304 12.92 56.83 -16.01
CA ALA A 304 13.96 56.37 -15.08
C ALA A 304 13.47 56.30 -13.63
N THR A 305 12.41 55.52 -13.37
CA THR A 305 12.05 55.09 -12.01
C THR A 305 11.93 53.57 -12.05
N ALA A 306 13.09 52.92 -12.13
CA ALA A 306 13.21 51.52 -11.77
C ALA A 306 12.91 51.42 -10.26
N THR A 307 11.63 51.21 -9.92
CA THR A 307 11.26 50.93 -8.54
C THR A 307 11.81 49.55 -8.19
N TRP A 308 12.50 49.44 -7.06
CA TRP A 308 13.06 48.21 -6.48
C TRP A 308 12.06 47.05 -6.33
N SER A 309 10.79 47.27 -6.66
CA SER A 309 9.69 46.28 -6.59
C SER A 309 9.38 45.59 -7.92
N ASP A 310 10.08 45.90 -9.02
CA ASP A 310 9.83 45.33 -10.33
C ASP A 310 10.32 43.85 -10.35
N GLY A 311 9.41 42.88 -10.48
CA GLY A 311 9.69 41.44 -10.53
C GLY A 311 9.60 40.71 -9.19
N HIS A 312 9.35 41.39 -8.07
CA HIS A 312 9.28 40.72 -6.76
C HIS A 312 8.05 39.81 -6.58
N GLN A 313 6.93 40.14 -7.17
CA GLN A 313 5.74 39.31 -7.12
C GLN A 313 5.91 38.07 -8.00
N THR A 314 6.51 38.24 -9.18
CA THR A 314 6.89 37.13 -10.06
C THR A 314 7.91 36.21 -9.38
N GLU A 315 8.89 36.75 -8.67
CA GLU A 315 9.84 35.95 -7.89
C GLU A 315 9.15 35.10 -6.81
N LYS A 316 8.21 35.69 -6.05
CA LYS A 316 7.42 34.98 -5.05
C LYS A 316 6.59 33.87 -5.67
N TYR A 317 5.93 34.17 -6.81
CA TYR A 317 5.16 33.18 -7.56
C TYR A 317 6.04 32.01 -7.99
N LEU A 318 7.17 32.29 -8.68
CA LEU A 318 8.08 31.26 -9.16
C LEU A 318 8.68 30.41 -8.03
N LYS A 319 9.09 31.04 -6.92
CA LYS A 319 9.59 30.30 -5.74
C LYS A 319 8.57 29.31 -5.23
N ARG A 320 7.33 29.75 -5.05
CA ARG A 320 6.25 28.90 -4.56
C ARG A 320 5.87 27.81 -5.59
N TYR A 321 5.86 28.17 -6.86
CA TYR A 321 5.61 27.25 -7.95
C TYR A 321 6.65 26.12 -7.98
N ILE A 322 7.93 26.44 -7.99
CA ILE A 322 9.04 25.46 -8.02
C ILE A 322 9.02 24.58 -6.76
N GLU A 323 8.71 25.16 -5.59
CA GLU A 323 8.61 24.41 -4.34
C GLU A 323 7.51 23.33 -4.41
N ILE A 324 6.27 23.72 -4.76
CA ILE A 324 5.14 22.78 -4.91
C ILE A 324 5.43 21.77 -6.00
N PHE A 325 5.92 22.22 -7.14
CA PHE A 325 6.28 21.35 -8.26
C PHE A 325 7.29 20.29 -7.84
N ARG A 326 8.37 20.68 -7.18
CA ARG A 326 9.40 19.76 -6.70
C ARG A 326 8.84 18.72 -5.72
N GLU A 327 8.10 19.18 -4.70
CA GLU A 327 7.53 18.29 -3.69
C GLU A 327 6.55 17.28 -4.29
N GLN A 328 5.64 17.76 -5.12
CA GLN A 328 4.59 16.90 -5.70
C GLN A 328 5.17 15.97 -6.77
N SER A 329 6.04 16.45 -7.65
CA SER A 329 6.69 15.61 -8.66
C SER A 329 7.50 14.49 -8.02
N PHE A 330 8.28 14.81 -6.97
CA PHE A 330 9.03 13.81 -6.20
C PHE A 330 8.09 12.78 -5.55
N ALA A 331 7.01 13.25 -4.92
CA ALA A 331 6.00 12.38 -4.30
C ALA A 331 5.33 11.46 -5.34
N ILE A 332 4.97 11.98 -6.52
CA ILE A 332 4.33 11.21 -7.59
C ILE A 332 5.24 10.09 -8.07
N VAL A 333 6.48 10.41 -8.44
CA VAL A 333 7.43 9.42 -8.96
C VAL A 333 7.81 8.39 -7.89
N SER A 334 8.00 8.83 -6.63
CA SER A 334 8.27 7.95 -5.50
C SER A 334 7.12 7.00 -5.22
N LEU A 335 5.88 7.51 -5.17
CA LEU A 335 4.68 6.69 -4.98
C LEU A 335 4.51 5.68 -6.12
N TYR A 336 4.70 6.12 -7.37
CA TYR A 336 4.59 5.25 -8.54
C TYR A 336 5.56 4.07 -8.45
N ARG A 337 6.83 4.34 -8.15
CA ARG A 337 7.84 3.29 -8.00
C ARG A 337 7.49 2.31 -6.89
N ASN A 338 7.04 2.82 -5.75
CA ASN A 338 6.67 1.97 -4.63
C ASN A 338 5.41 1.12 -4.90
N ILE A 339 4.50 1.59 -5.76
CA ILE A 339 3.26 0.86 -6.09
C ILE A 339 3.50 -0.18 -7.20
N PHE A 340 4.30 0.18 -8.22
CA PHE A 340 4.49 -0.61 -9.43
C PHE A 340 5.89 -1.25 -9.53
N SER A 341 6.65 -1.30 -8.44
CA SER A 341 7.94 -1.99 -8.40
C SER A 341 7.77 -3.49 -8.60
N PRO A 342 8.54 -4.13 -9.48
CA PRO A 342 8.42 -5.56 -9.77
C PRO A 342 8.71 -6.45 -8.55
N ASP A 343 9.49 -5.98 -7.58
CA ASP A 343 9.85 -6.76 -6.38
C ASP A 343 8.72 -6.96 -5.37
N GLN A 344 7.65 -6.14 -5.41
CA GLN A 344 6.54 -6.26 -4.47
C GLN A 344 5.44 -7.23 -4.91
N SER A 345 5.31 -7.51 -6.21
CA SER A 345 4.30 -8.44 -6.74
C SER A 345 4.51 -9.89 -6.27
N GLU A 346 5.74 -10.29 -5.98
CA GLU A 346 6.03 -11.64 -5.44
C GLU A 346 5.78 -11.74 -3.93
N SER A 347 5.90 -10.66 -3.18
CA SER A 347 5.72 -10.65 -1.71
C SER A 347 4.25 -10.68 -1.30
N GLU A 348 3.35 -10.01 -2.02
CA GLU A 348 1.91 -10.03 -1.70
C GLU A 348 1.24 -11.35 -2.05
N LEU A 349 1.67 -12.03 -3.12
CA LEU A 349 1.20 -13.37 -3.47
C LEU A 349 1.68 -14.45 -2.48
N ALA A 350 2.79 -14.21 -1.78
CA ALA A 350 3.29 -15.11 -0.73
C ALA A 350 2.46 -15.05 0.56
N VAL A 351 1.83 -13.91 0.86
CA VAL A 351 0.98 -13.73 2.05
C VAL A 351 -0.43 -14.28 1.85
N ALA A 352 -0.92 -14.37 0.61
CA ALA A 352 -2.28 -14.80 0.29
C ALA A 352 -2.50 -16.33 0.22
N GLY A 353 -1.50 -17.16 0.49
CA GLY A 353 -1.66 -18.61 0.67
C GLY A 353 -2.24 -19.41 -0.52
N LEU A 354 -2.31 -18.83 -1.72
CA LEU A 354 -2.97 -19.40 -2.90
C LEU A 354 -1.97 -19.85 -4.00
N ARG A 355 -0.82 -20.39 -3.59
CA ARG A 355 0.23 -20.86 -4.53
C ARG A 355 -0.07 -22.18 -5.25
N GLY A 356 -1.30 -22.65 -5.34
CA GLY A 356 -1.57 -24.02 -5.79
C GLY A 356 -2.31 -24.23 -7.11
N ILE A 357 -3.03 -23.26 -7.65
CA ILE A 357 -4.02 -23.55 -8.71
C ILE A 357 -3.76 -22.83 -10.05
N ASP A 358 -3.11 -21.68 -10.06
CA ASP A 358 -3.04 -20.84 -11.28
C ASP A 358 -1.90 -21.13 -12.26
N SER A 359 -0.87 -21.86 -11.84
CA SER A 359 0.28 -22.13 -12.73
C SER A 359 0.00 -23.17 -13.83
N ARG A 360 -1.06 -24.01 -13.66
CA ARG A 360 -1.43 -25.00 -14.68
C ARG A 360 -2.37 -24.47 -15.77
N VAL A 361 -3.15 -23.44 -15.48
CA VAL A 361 -4.09 -22.85 -16.44
C VAL A 361 -3.39 -21.91 -17.42
N LYS A 362 -2.33 -21.21 -16.96
CA LYS A 362 -1.52 -20.33 -17.84
C LYS A 362 -0.69 -21.09 -18.89
N ALA A 363 -0.33 -22.33 -18.64
CA ALA A 363 0.48 -23.11 -19.56
C ALA A 363 -0.28 -23.67 -20.79
N VAL A 364 -1.61 -23.72 -20.75
CA VAL A 364 -2.45 -24.26 -21.83
C VAL A 364 -2.96 -23.14 -22.77
N ALA A 365 -3.10 -21.92 -22.27
CA ALA A 365 -3.59 -20.78 -23.07
C ALA A 365 -2.53 -20.13 -24.00
N SER A 366 -1.25 -20.45 -23.83
CA SER A 366 -0.16 -19.79 -24.56
C SER A 366 0.21 -20.40 -25.92
N LYS A 367 -0.53 -21.39 -26.42
CA LYS A 367 -0.22 -22.09 -27.69
C LYS A 367 -1.15 -21.81 -28.87
N SER A 368 -2.14 -20.94 -28.74
CA SER A 368 -3.06 -20.63 -29.82
C SER A 368 -3.08 -19.13 -30.13
N ALA A 369 -2.77 -18.82 -31.37
CA ALA A 369 -2.89 -17.51 -32.04
C ALA A 369 -1.72 -16.52 -31.87
N ARG A 370 -0.64 -16.84 -32.57
CA ARG A 370 0.36 -15.84 -33.00
C ARG A 370 -0.17 -15.19 -34.28
N ALA A 371 -0.95 -14.16 -34.16
CA ALA A 371 -1.23 -13.24 -35.26
C ALA A 371 -0.39 -11.97 -34.99
N GLU A 372 0.57 -11.73 -35.85
CA GLU A 372 1.48 -10.58 -35.84
C GLU A 372 0.67 -9.30 -36.07
N ILE A 373 0.41 -8.55 -35.01
CA ILE A 373 0.02 -7.15 -35.12
C ILE A 373 1.25 -6.36 -34.64
N PRO A 374 1.84 -5.52 -35.50
CA PRO A 374 3.00 -4.73 -35.14
C PRO A 374 2.57 -3.51 -34.30
N PHE A 375 2.01 -3.74 -33.13
CA PHE A 375 1.90 -2.67 -32.15
C PHE A 375 3.24 -2.56 -31.44
N GLN A 376 3.95 -1.49 -31.75
CA GLN A 376 5.13 -1.04 -31.04
C GLN A 376 4.78 -1.01 -29.55
N ARG A 377 5.54 -1.72 -28.70
CA ARG A 377 5.34 -1.72 -27.25
C ARG A 377 5.31 -0.29 -26.78
N LEU A 378 4.19 0.16 -26.24
CA LEU A 378 4.12 1.46 -25.61
C LEU A 378 5.14 1.50 -24.47
N PRO A 379 5.98 2.54 -24.41
CA PRO A 379 6.92 2.70 -23.30
C PRO A 379 6.15 2.76 -21.98
N SER A 380 6.80 2.32 -20.88
CA SER A 380 6.22 2.46 -19.54
C SER A 380 5.69 3.89 -19.36
N ALA A 381 4.51 4.04 -18.79
CA ALA A 381 3.90 5.35 -18.55
C ALA A 381 4.85 6.29 -17.76
N LEU A 382 5.73 5.71 -16.92
CA LEU A 382 6.75 6.47 -16.21
C LEU A 382 7.83 7.03 -17.14
N ALA A 383 8.10 6.41 -18.29
CA ALA A 383 9.13 6.90 -19.22
C ALA A 383 8.71 8.20 -19.94
N THR A 384 7.42 8.37 -20.20
CA THR A 384 6.86 9.56 -20.88
C THR A 384 6.45 10.66 -19.92
N PHE A 385 6.15 10.31 -18.66
CA PHE A 385 5.67 11.27 -17.66
C PHE A 385 6.65 12.40 -17.34
N PRO A 386 7.98 12.17 -17.24
CA PRO A 386 8.94 13.25 -17.02
C PRO A 386 8.90 14.34 -18.09
N MET A 387 8.66 13.99 -19.36
CA MET A 387 8.55 14.97 -20.45
C MET A 387 7.41 15.95 -20.18
N GLN A 388 6.26 15.47 -19.78
CA GLN A 388 5.11 16.32 -19.44
C GLN A 388 5.40 17.25 -18.25
N LEU A 389 6.16 16.76 -17.25
CA LEU A 389 6.58 17.60 -16.12
C LEU A 389 7.59 18.66 -16.54
N VAL A 390 8.54 18.32 -17.43
CA VAL A 390 9.54 19.24 -17.97
C VAL A 390 8.85 20.34 -18.76
N GLU A 391 7.96 20.01 -19.67
CA GLU A 391 7.19 20.95 -20.49
C GLU A 391 6.42 21.93 -19.60
N LEU A 392 5.69 21.44 -18.60
CA LEU A 392 4.92 22.26 -17.67
C LEU A 392 5.81 23.27 -16.90
N LEU A 393 6.98 22.86 -16.47
CA LEU A 393 7.92 23.71 -15.74
C LEU A 393 8.62 24.69 -16.67
N ALA A 394 9.06 24.23 -17.86
CA ALA A 394 9.75 25.05 -18.84
C ALA A 394 8.85 26.18 -19.34
N ASP A 395 7.61 25.89 -19.69
CA ASP A 395 6.65 26.90 -20.14
C ASP A 395 6.42 28.01 -19.11
N THR A 396 6.29 27.61 -17.84
CA THR A 396 6.14 28.59 -16.75
C THR A 396 7.41 29.44 -16.57
N LEU A 397 8.57 28.81 -16.61
CA LEU A 397 9.85 29.52 -16.50
C LEU A 397 10.08 30.47 -17.67
N ARG A 398 9.83 30.06 -18.91
CA ARG A 398 9.94 30.88 -20.12
C ARG A 398 9.06 32.13 -20.02
N THR A 399 7.84 31.96 -19.54
CA THR A 399 6.86 33.05 -19.43
C THR A 399 7.24 34.08 -18.37
N TYR A 400 7.70 33.63 -17.21
CA TYR A 400 7.80 34.51 -16.02
C TYR A 400 9.23 34.83 -15.61
N LEU A 401 10.23 34.00 -15.94
CA LEU A 401 11.62 34.25 -15.52
C LEU A 401 12.20 35.55 -16.08
N PRO A 402 11.87 36.01 -17.32
CA PRO A 402 12.33 37.30 -17.84
C PRO A 402 11.87 38.52 -17.03
N ASN A 403 10.82 38.39 -16.20
CA ASN A 403 10.34 39.50 -15.36
C ASN A 403 11.25 39.74 -14.15
N VAL A 404 12.01 38.72 -13.74
CA VAL A 404 12.92 38.81 -12.59
C VAL A 404 14.23 39.44 -13.05
N ARG A 405 14.41 40.73 -12.82
CA ARG A 405 15.58 41.49 -13.24
C ARG A 405 16.79 41.32 -12.32
N ASP A 406 16.56 41.02 -11.04
CA ASP A 406 17.65 40.81 -10.10
C ASP A 406 18.41 39.52 -10.42
N LYS A 407 19.70 39.69 -10.77
CA LYS A 407 20.58 38.56 -11.13
C LYS A 407 20.69 37.55 -10.00
N SER A 408 20.73 37.98 -8.76
CA SER A 408 20.84 37.10 -7.58
C SER A 408 19.58 36.25 -7.38
N SER A 409 18.40 36.86 -7.52
CA SER A 409 17.12 36.18 -7.43
C SER A 409 16.94 35.17 -8.57
N ARG A 410 17.32 35.55 -9.79
CA ARG A 410 17.30 34.67 -10.97
C ARG A 410 18.23 33.48 -10.80
N GLU A 411 19.47 33.69 -10.36
CA GLU A 411 20.44 32.63 -10.07
C GLU A 411 19.92 31.68 -8.95
N SER A 412 19.28 32.22 -7.94
CA SER A 412 18.65 31.45 -6.85
C SER A 412 17.52 30.57 -7.36
N LEU A 413 16.64 31.10 -8.22
CA LEU A 413 15.54 30.33 -8.85
C LEU A 413 16.06 29.19 -9.73
N LEU A 414 17.02 29.48 -10.61
CA LEU A 414 17.64 28.47 -11.47
C LEU A 414 18.37 27.40 -10.67
N THR A 415 18.98 27.76 -9.55
CA THR A 415 19.56 26.80 -8.60
C THR A 415 18.51 25.86 -8.02
N GLN A 416 17.33 26.37 -7.67
CA GLN A 416 16.23 25.53 -7.18
C GLN A 416 15.70 24.58 -8.28
N VAL A 417 15.66 24.99 -9.53
CA VAL A 417 15.32 24.15 -10.69
C VAL A 417 16.35 23.05 -10.86
N LEU A 418 17.64 23.34 -10.75
CA LEU A 418 18.70 22.32 -10.78
C LEU A 418 18.57 21.29 -9.66
N TYR A 419 18.28 21.73 -8.44
CA TYR A 419 18.01 20.81 -7.33
C TYR A 419 16.75 19.95 -7.58
N CYS A 420 15.72 20.53 -8.19
CA CYS A 420 14.54 19.80 -8.61
C CYS A 420 14.91 18.69 -9.59
N ALA A 421 15.60 19.04 -10.68
CA ALA A 421 16.07 18.10 -11.69
C ALA A 421 16.96 16.99 -11.09
N ALA A 422 17.90 17.34 -10.23
CA ALA A 422 18.78 16.39 -9.55
C ALA A 422 18.00 15.44 -8.61
N SER A 423 17.03 15.95 -7.87
CA SER A 423 16.22 15.13 -6.95
C SER A 423 15.34 14.13 -7.71
N LEU A 424 14.76 14.54 -8.82
CA LEU A 424 13.92 13.70 -9.67
C LEU A 424 14.78 12.70 -10.48
N GLY A 425 15.96 13.09 -10.91
CA GLY A 425 16.92 12.21 -11.58
C GLY A 425 17.34 11.02 -10.71
N ARG A 426 17.48 11.20 -9.39
CA ARG A 426 17.76 10.10 -8.45
C ARG A 426 16.65 9.04 -8.42
N LEU A 427 15.43 9.44 -8.72
CA LEU A 427 14.30 8.52 -8.85
C LEU A 427 14.25 7.84 -10.23
N GLY A 428 15.24 8.09 -11.12
CA GLY A 428 15.36 7.51 -12.44
C GLY A 428 14.39 8.08 -13.49
N GLY A 429 13.81 9.26 -13.22
CA GLY A 429 13.19 10.07 -14.25
C GLY A 429 14.27 10.80 -15.05
N ASP A 430 14.14 10.85 -16.37
CA ASP A 430 15.01 11.70 -17.18
C ASP A 430 14.49 13.15 -17.14
N PHE A 431 15.05 13.95 -16.26
CA PHE A 431 14.79 15.38 -16.15
C PHE A 431 15.93 16.24 -16.75
N GLY A 432 16.85 15.59 -17.44
CA GLY A 432 17.93 16.28 -18.17
C GLY A 432 17.41 17.20 -19.26
N MET A 433 16.22 16.93 -19.80
CA MET A 433 15.59 17.78 -20.81
C MET A 433 15.25 19.19 -20.31
N ILE A 434 14.99 19.41 -19.02
CA ILE A 434 14.84 20.78 -18.48
C ILE A 434 16.07 21.64 -18.80
N LEU A 435 17.25 21.00 -18.79
CA LEU A 435 18.51 21.66 -19.01
C LEU A 435 18.71 22.05 -20.48
N THR A 436 18.23 21.24 -21.41
CA THR A 436 18.31 21.51 -22.85
C THR A 436 17.21 22.45 -23.31
N GLU A 437 15.99 22.27 -22.84
CA GLU A 437 14.84 23.07 -23.25
C GLU A 437 14.91 24.54 -22.84
N LEU A 438 15.57 24.84 -21.71
CA LEU A 438 15.82 26.23 -21.28
C LEU A 438 16.98 26.88 -22.05
N GLY A 439 17.81 26.09 -22.76
CA GLY A 439 18.98 26.59 -23.49
C GLY A 439 18.82 26.65 -25.01
N ASP A 440 17.79 26.00 -25.59
CA ASP A 440 17.72 25.75 -27.05
C ASP A 440 16.97 26.84 -27.86
N GLU A 441 16.26 27.77 -27.24
CA GLU A 441 15.55 28.83 -27.99
C GLU A 441 16.45 30.04 -28.19
N GLN A 442 17.02 30.10 -29.38
CA GLN A 442 17.72 31.25 -29.98
C GLN A 442 16.67 32.21 -30.57
N ASP A 443 16.01 32.99 -29.78
CA ASP A 443 15.35 34.21 -30.23
C ASP A 443 16.34 35.37 -30.12
N GLU A 444 16.68 35.96 -31.28
CA GLU A 444 17.90 36.79 -31.51
C GLU A 444 17.95 38.15 -30.79
N ASP A 445 16.91 38.56 -29.98
CA ASP A 445 16.84 39.95 -29.58
C ASP A 445 16.91 40.28 -28.08
N ASP A 446 16.71 39.33 -27.12
CA ASP A 446 16.81 39.70 -25.67
C ASP A 446 17.21 38.55 -24.70
N ASP A 447 17.40 37.31 -25.21
CA ASP A 447 17.54 36.09 -24.38
C ASP A 447 18.99 35.59 -24.16
N ASP A 448 19.99 36.26 -24.71
CA ASP A 448 21.41 35.90 -24.52
C ASP A 448 21.82 35.89 -23.05
N ASP A 449 21.13 36.66 -22.21
CA ASP A 449 21.42 36.77 -20.77
C ASP A 449 20.90 35.51 -20.01
N LEU A 450 19.82 34.87 -20.48
CA LEU A 450 19.18 33.74 -19.74
C LEU A 450 19.94 32.43 -19.95
N ALA A 451 20.31 32.11 -21.18
CA ALA A 451 21.13 30.96 -21.51
C ALA A 451 22.51 31.04 -20.87
N TYR A 452 23.12 32.25 -20.88
CA TYR A 452 24.39 32.49 -20.21
C TYR A 452 24.32 32.32 -18.69
N VAL A 453 23.30 32.89 -18.03
CA VAL A 453 23.08 32.72 -16.59
C VAL A 453 22.84 31.26 -16.23
N TRP A 454 22.11 30.55 -17.04
CA TRP A 454 21.86 29.11 -16.88
C TRP A 454 23.15 28.30 -16.97
N GLU A 455 23.96 28.55 -17.97
CA GLU A 455 25.26 27.90 -18.13
C GLU A 455 26.20 28.22 -16.97
N GLU A 456 26.24 29.48 -16.51
CA GLU A 456 27.05 29.89 -15.35
C GLU A 456 26.60 29.18 -14.05
N VAL A 457 25.29 29.09 -13.80
CA VAL A 457 24.72 28.37 -12.66
C VAL A 457 25.05 26.88 -12.72
N THR A 458 24.89 26.27 -13.88
CA THR A 458 25.22 24.86 -14.10
C THR A 458 26.72 24.59 -13.89
N ARG A 459 27.59 25.47 -14.38
CA ARG A 459 29.05 25.38 -14.20
C ARG A 459 29.44 25.51 -12.72
N LYS A 460 28.84 26.46 -11.99
CA LYS A 460 29.07 26.64 -10.55
C LYS A 460 28.67 25.39 -9.78
N HIS A 461 27.48 24.83 -10.10
CA HIS A 461 27.02 23.60 -9.43
C HIS A 461 27.87 22.37 -9.74
N ARG A 462 28.32 22.20 -10.97
CA ARG A 462 29.27 21.10 -11.32
C ARG A 462 30.59 21.25 -10.57
N ALA A 463 31.10 22.48 -10.44
CA ALA A 463 32.32 22.74 -9.69
C ALA A 463 32.15 22.45 -8.19
N LEU A 464 30.99 22.79 -7.60
CA LEU A 464 30.68 22.47 -6.20
C LEU A 464 30.48 20.95 -5.98
N ALA A 465 29.79 20.27 -6.88
CA ALA A 465 29.62 18.81 -6.85
C ALA A 465 30.98 18.10 -6.93
N GLY A 466 31.84 18.51 -7.85
CA GLY A 466 33.22 17.98 -7.97
C GLY A 466 34.06 18.20 -6.72
N ARG A 467 33.91 19.34 -6.04
CA ARG A 467 34.60 19.59 -4.75
C ARG A 467 34.08 18.68 -3.64
N LEU A 468 32.74 18.46 -3.58
CA LEU A 468 32.12 17.53 -2.61
C LEU A 468 32.58 16.09 -2.86
N GLU A 469 32.65 15.65 -4.11
CA GLU A 469 33.18 14.33 -4.47
C GLU A 469 34.65 14.17 -4.10
N GLN A 470 35.48 15.19 -4.28
CA GLN A 470 36.87 15.20 -3.83
C GLN A 470 36.99 15.11 -2.31
N LEU A 471 36.10 15.76 -1.57
CA LEU A 471 36.08 15.70 -0.10
C LEU A 471 35.55 14.37 0.44
N THR A 472 34.60 13.77 -0.25
CA THR A 472 34.02 12.46 0.13
C THR A 472 34.79 11.27 -0.44
N GLY A 473 35.42 11.43 -1.61
CA GLY A 473 36.26 10.41 -2.27
C GLY A 473 37.68 10.32 -1.77
N GLY A 474 38.14 11.22 -0.93
CA GLY A 474 39.49 11.24 -0.36
C GLY A 474 39.83 10.17 0.70
N GLY A 475 38.95 9.14 0.85
CA GLY A 475 39.09 8.07 1.83
C GLY A 475 39.62 6.75 1.32
N THR A 476 39.88 6.55 0.01
CA THR A 476 40.40 5.28 -0.51
C THR A 476 41.38 5.49 -1.66
N THR A 477 42.60 5.93 -1.37
CA THR A 477 43.76 5.61 -2.19
C THR A 477 44.91 5.25 -1.30
N THR A 478 45.27 3.99 -1.37
CA THR A 478 46.51 3.37 -0.94
C THR A 478 47.71 4.18 -1.40
N GLY A 479 48.47 4.70 -0.47
CA GLY A 479 49.78 5.29 -0.70
C GLY A 479 50.73 5.02 0.49
N PRO A 480 52.03 4.84 0.31
CA PRO A 480 52.90 4.08 1.20
C PRO A 480 53.38 4.89 2.42
N SER A 481 53.43 4.14 3.50
CA SER A 481 54.26 4.33 4.69
C SER A 481 55.28 5.49 4.68
N SER A 482 55.07 6.47 5.58
CA SER A 482 56.20 7.13 6.25
C SER A 482 55.79 7.50 7.68
N LYS A 483 56.57 6.95 8.61
CA LYS A 483 56.55 7.18 10.04
C LYS A 483 56.79 8.65 10.34
N GLY A 484 55.95 9.23 11.17
CA GLY A 484 56.13 10.55 11.75
C GLY A 484 55.31 10.69 13.02
N THR A 485 55.89 10.35 14.14
CA THR A 485 55.48 10.63 15.51
C THR A 485 55.26 12.12 15.72
N LEU A 486 54.06 12.52 16.11
CA LEU A 486 53.85 13.78 16.82
C LEU A 486 52.80 13.62 17.93
N ARG A 487 53.35 13.69 19.16
CA ARG A 487 52.63 13.90 20.42
C ARG A 487 51.76 15.14 20.33
N VAL A 488 50.51 15.03 20.68
CA VAL A 488 49.69 16.19 21.02
C VAL A 488 49.30 16.08 22.49
N ALA A 489 49.77 17.11 23.24
CA ALA A 489 49.43 17.38 24.62
C ALA A 489 48.00 17.94 24.71
N SER A 490 47.24 17.47 25.69
CA SER A 490 45.99 18.06 26.13
C SER A 490 46.26 19.28 27.01
N PRO A 491 45.50 20.35 26.91
CA PRO A 491 45.40 21.33 27.98
C PRO A 491 44.21 21.06 28.89
N ALA A 492 44.39 21.45 30.12
CA ALA A 492 43.54 21.32 31.29
C ALA A 492 42.14 21.97 31.14
#